data_43820757bd9a3814044b1936d9eb5498
#
_entry.id   43820757bd9a3814044b1936d9eb5498
#
_cell.length_a   1.000
_cell.length_b   1.000
_cell.length_c   1.000
_cell.angle_alpha   90.00
_cell.angle_beta   90.00
_cell.angle_gamma   90.00
#
_symmetry.space_group_name_H-M   'P 1'
#
loop_
_entity.id
_entity.type
_entity.pdbx_description
1 polymer ?
#
loop_
_entity_poly.entity_id
_entity_poly.type
_entity_poly.pdbx_seq_one_letter_code
_entity_poly.pdbx_strand_id
1 'polypeptide(L)'
;MYNYHTASKKILGDLNTPVSVYLRVRDAYPQSALMECSDYHDSKNSRSFICLHPIGSVSVAHGVGVMQFPNGEEQRCSISNGDDTARLINQFLQSFHIEGADKADCGLYGYTTFNSVRYFEHIDVKDETQTENDAPDLLYILYKDYIIFDHFKNEVTLIELLQEGEEDDLDQLEHDVNSRPYQQYSFRPVGDCTSTLTDDEHRENIRRGIQHCLRGDVFQIVLSRRFKQQFEGDDFKLYRALRSINPSPYLFYLDFGGFRIFGSSPETHCRIEPASSGSPADSTPLASSGSPADSAPLASSGSPADSAPLASSGSPAGVPTLRAYIDPIAGTTKRTGNPEQDRQNALYLKNDPKENAEHVMLVDLARNDLSRNCHDVKVDFYKDMQFYSHVIHLVSRVSGTLDEGANPIKTFIDTFPAGTLSGAPKVRAMQLISAYEPHNRGAYGGCVGSIGFDGSLNQAITIRTFVSRNSELWFQAGGGIVAKSDVEYELQEVNNKLGALRKAIEIAEKL
;
A
#
# COMPACT_ATOMS: atom_id res chain seq x y z
N MET A 1 9.90 2.53 -29.10
CA MET A 1 9.91 1.38 -28.19
C MET A 1 11.32 1.29 -27.62
N TYR A 2 11.44 1.20 -26.31
CA TYR A 2 12.71 1.10 -25.60
C TYR A 2 12.94 -0.37 -25.25
N ASN A 3 14.02 -0.96 -25.77
CA ASN A 3 14.34 -2.37 -25.54
C ASN A 3 15.41 -2.47 -24.45
N TYR A 4 15.12 -3.25 -23.43
CA TYR A 4 16.01 -3.52 -22.32
C TYR A 4 16.16 -5.02 -22.10
N HIS A 5 17.29 -5.44 -21.61
CA HIS A 5 17.50 -6.78 -21.08
C HIS A 5 18.00 -6.68 -19.63
N THR A 6 17.70 -7.71 -18.82
CA THR A 6 18.19 -7.76 -17.45
C THR A 6 19.56 -8.40 -17.38
N ALA A 7 20.53 -7.71 -16.77
CA ALA A 7 21.72 -8.35 -16.19
C ALA A 7 21.46 -8.53 -14.71
N SER A 8 21.91 -9.63 -14.11
CA SER A 8 21.71 -9.86 -12.68
C SER A 8 22.87 -10.60 -12.02
N LYS A 9 23.06 -10.31 -10.75
CA LYS A 9 24.06 -10.93 -9.88
C LYS A 9 23.48 -11.24 -8.52
N LYS A 10 23.71 -12.47 -8.05
CA LYS A 10 23.29 -12.89 -6.71
C LYS A 10 24.46 -12.83 -5.74
N ILE A 11 24.22 -12.25 -4.59
CA ILE A 11 25.18 -12.14 -3.50
C ILE A 11 24.57 -12.61 -2.19
N LEU A 12 25.41 -12.95 -1.23
CA LEU A 12 24.97 -13.34 0.11
C LEU A 12 24.44 -12.13 0.88
N GLY A 13 23.24 -12.25 1.47
CA GLY A 13 22.53 -11.16 2.12
C GLY A 13 22.64 -11.13 3.65
N ASP A 14 23.45 -12.03 4.27
CA ASP A 14 23.51 -12.24 5.72
C ASP A 14 24.07 -11.06 6.52
N LEU A 15 24.91 -10.23 5.91
CA LEU A 15 25.50 -9.04 6.52
C LEU A 15 24.82 -7.73 6.16
N ASN A 16 23.82 -7.77 5.30
CA ASN A 16 23.16 -6.60 4.75
C ASN A 16 21.67 -6.56 5.13
N THR A 17 21.21 -5.41 5.58
CA THR A 17 19.78 -5.14 5.76
C THR A 17 19.33 -4.09 4.75
N PRO A 18 18.05 -4.06 4.32
CA PRO A 18 17.57 -3.03 3.40
C PRO A 18 17.90 -1.60 3.88
N VAL A 19 17.72 -1.32 5.17
CA VAL A 19 18.05 -0.02 5.77
C VAL A 19 19.56 0.29 5.70
N SER A 20 20.44 -0.69 6.00
CA SER A 20 21.87 -0.45 5.97
C SER A 20 22.38 -0.20 4.55
N VAL A 21 21.84 -0.91 3.57
CA VAL A 21 22.17 -0.72 2.16
C VAL A 21 21.60 0.62 1.66
N TYR A 22 20.35 0.93 1.98
CA TYR A 22 19.77 2.21 1.58
C TYR A 22 20.55 3.42 2.11
N LEU A 23 21.04 3.36 3.35
CA LEU A 23 21.95 4.39 3.91
C LEU A 23 23.25 4.55 3.10
N ARG A 24 23.76 3.48 2.50
CA ARG A 24 24.98 3.53 1.68
C ARG A 24 24.74 4.13 0.30
N VAL A 25 23.55 3.90 -0.28
CA VAL A 25 23.30 4.24 -1.68
C VAL A 25 22.54 5.56 -1.86
N ARG A 26 21.67 5.94 -0.93
CA ARG A 26 20.72 7.07 -1.10
C ARG A 26 21.38 8.43 -1.39
N ASP A 27 22.55 8.70 -0.79
CA ASP A 27 23.26 9.98 -0.98
C ASP A 27 23.95 10.06 -2.35
N ALA A 28 24.21 8.91 -2.97
CA ALA A 28 24.79 8.83 -4.31
C ALA A 28 23.73 8.71 -5.40
N TYR A 29 22.57 8.16 -5.05
CA TYR A 29 21.50 7.85 -5.98
C TYR A 29 20.22 8.61 -5.56
N PRO A 30 20.10 9.90 -5.92
CA PRO A 30 18.90 10.67 -5.62
C PRO A 30 17.68 10.12 -6.37
N GLN A 31 16.49 10.42 -5.86
CA GLN A 31 15.22 9.92 -6.39
C GLN A 31 15.17 8.38 -6.39
N SER A 32 15.49 7.79 -5.26
CA SER A 32 15.48 6.34 -5.05
C SER A 32 14.27 5.90 -4.23
N ALA A 33 13.98 4.61 -4.26
CA ALA A 33 12.88 4.01 -3.52
C ALA A 33 13.37 2.86 -2.64
N LEU A 34 12.86 2.80 -1.41
CA LEU A 34 12.98 1.66 -0.51
C LEU A 34 11.57 1.14 -0.21
N MET A 35 11.32 -0.13 -0.54
CA MET A 35 10.10 -0.85 -0.22
C MET A 35 10.47 -2.09 0.57
N GLU A 36 10.11 -2.14 1.86
CA GLU A 36 10.39 -3.29 2.71
C GLU A 36 9.11 -4.07 3.01
N CYS A 37 9.21 -5.39 3.04
CA CYS A 37 8.19 -6.25 3.60
C CYS A 37 8.69 -6.79 4.95
N SER A 38 7.88 -6.64 5.99
CA SER A 38 8.15 -7.21 7.31
C SER A 38 7.32 -8.46 7.60
N ASP A 39 6.56 -8.95 6.63
CA ASP A 39 5.80 -10.19 6.77
C ASP A 39 6.66 -11.39 6.41
N TYR A 40 7.33 -11.93 7.43
CA TYR A 40 8.20 -13.10 7.30
C TYR A 40 7.44 -14.45 7.33
N HIS A 41 6.11 -14.42 7.36
CA HIS A 41 5.29 -15.63 7.44
C HIS A 41 4.98 -16.25 6.08
N ASP A 42 5.12 -15.47 5.00
CA ASP A 42 4.95 -15.96 3.63
C ASP A 42 6.26 -15.85 2.85
N SER A 43 6.82 -16.99 2.46
CA SER A 43 8.07 -17.06 1.69
C SER A 43 8.01 -16.35 0.34
N LYS A 44 6.82 -16.18 -0.25
CA LYS A 44 6.61 -15.47 -1.52
C LYS A 44 6.61 -13.94 -1.35
N ASN A 45 6.19 -13.44 -0.18
CA ASN A 45 6.04 -12.02 0.08
C ASN A 45 7.15 -11.44 0.98
N SER A 46 8.14 -12.24 1.35
CA SER A 46 9.24 -11.86 2.22
C SER A 46 10.39 -11.19 1.45
N ARG A 47 10.07 -10.20 0.61
CA ARG A 47 11.07 -9.52 -0.24
C ARG A 47 11.06 -8.02 -0.02
N SER A 48 12.24 -7.40 0.01
CA SER A 48 12.41 -5.95 0.06
C SER A 48 13.15 -5.47 -1.18
N PHE A 49 12.83 -4.26 -1.63
CA PHE A 49 13.34 -3.68 -2.87
C PHE A 49 13.98 -2.32 -2.59
N ILE A 50 15.15 -2.08 -3.16
CA ILE A 50 15.72 -0.75 -3.32
C ILE A 50 15.85 -0.50 -4.81
N CYS A 51 15.30 0.63 -5.28
CA CYS A 51 15.30 1.00 -6.69
C CYS A 51 16.11 2.28 -6.86
N LEU A 52 17.04 2.28 -7.83
CA LEU A 52 18.01 3.35 -8.05
C LEU A 52 18.02 3.76 -9.52
N HIS A 53 18.54 4.94 -9.84
CA HIS A 53 18.66 5.49 -11.19
C HIS A 53 17.32 5.54 -11.95
N PRO A 54 16.49 6.56 -11.74
CA PRO A 54 15.28 6.78 -12.52
C PRO A 54 15.59 6.91 -14.01
N ILE A 55 14.93 6.10 -14.86
CA ILE A 55 15.08 6.13 -16.33
C ILE A 55 13.82 6.56 -17.05
N GLY A 56 12.72 6.64 -16.37
CA GLY A 56 11.47 7.13 -16.93
C GLY A 56 10.39 7.26 -15.86
N SER A 57 9.36 8.04 -16.14
CA SER A 57 8.25 8.23 -15.20
C SER A 57 6.94 8.50 -15.90
N VAL A 58 5.84 8.16 -15.20
CA VAL A 58 4.48 8.54 -15.57
C VAL A 58 3.84 9.27 -14.40
N SER A 59 3.26 10.44 -14.67
CA SER A 59 2.63 11.26 -13.63
C SER A 59 1.32 11.90 -14.11
N VAL A 60 0.46 12.25 -13.17
CA VAL A 60 -0.73 13.07 -13.41
C VAL A 60 -0.78 14.18 -12.37
N ALA A 61 -0.93 15.41 -12.83
CA ALA A 61 -1.14 16.58 -11.99
C ALA A 61 -2.08 17.56 -12.69
N HIS A 62 -3.05 18.11 -11.97
CA HIS A 62 -3.99 19.13 -12.47
C HIS A 62 -4.64 18.80 -13.83
N GLY A 63 -5.03 17.55 -14.02
CA GLY A 63 -5.65 17.07 -15.26
C GLY A 63 -4.70 16.90 -16.43
N VAL A 64 -3.40 16.96 -16.21
CA VAL A 64 -2.36 16.72 -17.22
C VAL A 64 -1.58 15.46 -16.87
N GLY A 65 -1.60 14.50 -17.78
CA GLY A 65 -0.75 13.32 -17.75
C GLY A 65 0.57 13.60 -18.46
N VAL A 66 1.67 13.15 -17.87
CA VAL A 66 3.04 13.33 -18.40
C VAL A 66 3.75 11.99 -18.38
N MET A 67 4.33 11.61 -19.50
CA MET A 67 5.28 10.49 -19.61
C MET A 67 6.67 11.07 -19.91
N GLN A 68 7.66 10.71 -19.12
CA GLN A 68 9.07 11.05 -19.34
C GLN A 68 9.84 9.80 -19.71
N PHE A 69 10.56 9.84 -20.81
CA PHE A 69 11.26 8.69 -21.38
C PHE A 69 12.79 8.77 -21.21
N PRO A 70 13.52 7.63 -21.33
CA PRO A 70 14.96 7.57 -21.11
C PRO A 70 15.79 8.49 -22.01
N ASN A 71 15.29 8.81 -23.19
CA ASN A 71 15.95 9.74 -24.13
C ASN A 71 15.72 11.23 -23.81
N GLY A 72 15.03 11.54 -22.70
CA GLY A 72 14.64 12.89 -22.31
C GLY A 72 13.37 13.41 -23.01
N GLU A 73 12.74 12.61 -23.86
CA GLU A 73 11.46 12.96 -24.47
C GLU A 73 10.36 13.02 -23.41
N GLU A 74 9.48 14.02 -23.53
CA GLU A 74 8.31 14.19 -22.69
C GLU A 74 7.05 14.20 -23.55
N GLN A 75 6.07 13.36 -23.20
CA GLN A 75 4.76 13.37 -23.85
C GLN A 75 3.68 13.75 -22.85
N ARG A 76 2.76 14.63 -23.26
CA ARG A 76 1.67 15.15 -22.43
C ARG A 76 0.32 14.83 -23.05
N CYS A 77 -0.67 14.55 -22.19
CA CYS A 77 -2.07 14.39 -22.57
C CYS A 77 -3.00 14.93 -21.49
N SER A 78 -4.24 15.19 -21.87
CA SER A 78 -5.29 15.58 -20.91
C SER A 78 -5.85 14.33 -20.23
N ILE A 79 -6.07 14.43 -18.92
CA ILE A 79 -6.69 13.38 -18.08
C ILE A 79 -8.00 13.94 -17.54
N SER A 80 -9.09 13.30 -17.89
CA SER A 80 -10.43 13.70 -17.46
C SER A 80 -11.20 12.59 -16.71
N ASN A 81 -10.74 11.35 -16.84
CA ASN A 81 -11.42 10.18 -16.25
C ASN A 81 -10.44 9.03 -15.98
N GLY A 82 -10.93 7.95 -15.36
CA GLY A 82 -10.14 6.77 -15.03
C GLY A 82 -9.61 6.02 -16.24
N ASP A 83 -10.33 6.03 -17.36
CA ASP A 83 -9.89 5.37 -18.59
C ASP A 83 -8.70 6.11 -19.21
N ASP A 84 -8.68 7.44 -19.16
CA ASP A 84 -7.55 8.24 -19.62
C ASP A 84 -6.32 7.95 -18.75
N THR A 85 -6.50 7.84 -17.42
CA THR A 85 -5.42 7.50 -16.48
C THR A 85 -4.88 6.09 -16.75
N ALA A 86 -5.76 5.10 -16.92
CA ALA A 86 -5.35 3.73 -17.24
C ALA A 86 -4.61 3.66 -18.57
N ARG A 87 -5.11 4.39 -19.58
CA ARG A 87 -4.48 4.47 -20.90
C ARG A 87 -3.07 5.08 -20.82
N LEU A 88 -2.91 6.18 -20.09
CA LEU A 88 -1.61 6.83 -19.89
C LEU A 88 -0.58 5.86 -19.32
N ILE A 89 -0.91 5.17 -18.22
CA ILE A 89 0.01 4.23 -17.56
C ILE A 89 0.31 3.04 -18.49
N ASN A 90 -0.71 2.48 -19.17
CA ASN A 90 -0.50 1.38 -20.11
C ASN A 90 0.33 1.79 -21.33
N GLN A 91 0.14 2.98 -21.88
CA GLN A 91 0.96 3.48 -22.98
C GLN A 91 2.42 3.62 -22.55
N PHE A 92 2.67 4.11 -21.34
CA PHE A 92 4.01 4.16 -20.79
C PHE A 92 4.61 2.75 -20.67
N LEU A 93 3.93 1.79 -20.03
CA LEU A 93 4.41 0.41 -19.92
C LEU A 93 4.68 -0.24 -21.28
N GLN A 94 3.78 -0.05 -22.26
CA GLN A 94 3.90 -0.60 -23.60
C GLN A 94 5.03 0.05 -24.42
N SER A 95 5.57 1.18 -23.99
CA SER A 95 6.73 1.81 -24.63
C SER A 95 8.03 1.09 -24.33
N PHE A 96 8.03 0.16 -23.37
CA PHE A 96 9.20 -0.62 -22.95
C PHE A 96 9.01 -2.09 -23.27
N HIS A 97 10.07 -2.71 -23.75
CA HIS A 97 10.17 -4.15 -23.91
C HIS A 97 11.35 -4.66 -23.08
N ILE A 98 11.06 -5.47 -22.06
CA ILE A 98 12.07 -5.98 -21.14
C ILE A 98 12.17 -7.49 -21.29
N GLU A 99 13.38 -7.98 -21.54
CA GLU A 99 13.71 -9.40 -21.64
C GLU A 99 14.67 -9.82 -20.52
N GLY A 100 14.71 -11.11 -20.22
CA GLY A 100 15.63 -11.69 -19.23
C GLY A 100 14.92 -12.47 -18.14
N ALA A 101 15.72 -13.14 -17.32
CA ALA A 101 15.22 -14.06 -16.29
C ALA A 101 14.49 -13.32 -15.15
N ASP A 102 14.96 -12.12 -14.81
CA ASP A 102 14.51 -11.35 -13.66
C ASP A 102 13.55 -10.21 -14.04
N LYS A 103 13.01 -10.21 -15.26
CA LYS A 103 12.09 -9.16 -15.75
C LYS A 103 10.82 -9.00 -14.90
N ALA A 104 10.37 -10.05 -14.23
CA ALA A 104 9.19 -10.02 -13.37
C ALA A 104 9.42 -9.20 -12.08
N ASP A 105 10.67 -8.97 -11.72
CA ASP A 105 11.06 -8.18 -10.57
C ASP A 105 11.28 -6.69 -10.89
N CYS A 106 11.27 -6.34 -12.18
CA CYS A 106 11.37 -4.97 -12.67
C CYS A 106 9.97 -4.38 -12.86
N GLY A 107 9.80 -3.11 -12.48
CA GLY A 107 8.51 -2.46 -12.59
C GLY A 107 8.57 -0.97 -12.23
N LEU A 108 7.42 -0.35 -12.24
CA LEU A 108 7.25 1.02 -11.78
C LEU A 108 7.01 1.02 -10.27
N TYR A 109 7.63 1.95 -9.56
CA TYR A 109 7.42 2.17 -8.13
C TYR A 109 6.96 3.61 -7.89
N GLY A 110 5.94 3.79 -7.05
CA GLY A 110 5.39 5.10 -6.84
C GLY A 110 4.14 5.12 -5.98
N TYR A 111 3.33 6.14 -6.21
CA TYR A 111 2.11 6.38 -5.42
C TYR A 111 0.97 6.93 -6.27
N THR A 112 -0.25 6.78 -5.74
CA THR A 112 -1.48 7.44 -6.18
C THR A 112 -2.09 8.13 -4.98
N THR A 113 -2.27 9.46 -5.03
CA THR A 113 -2.90 10.21 -3.93
C THR A 113 -4.40 9.97 -3.87
N PHE A 114 -5.01 10.21 -2.70
CA PHE A 114 -6.47 10.23 -2.56
C PHE A 114 -7.13 11.22 -3.53
N ASN A 115 -6.45 12.32 -3.86
CA ASN A 115 -6.97 13.35 -4.77
C ASN A 115 -7.26 12.83 -6.18
N SER A 116 -6.62 11.71 -6.59
CA SER A 116 -6.89 11.06 -7.88
C SER A 116 -8.33 10.64 -8.07
N VAL A 117 -9.13 10.57 -6.99
CA VAL A 117 -10.59 10.30 -7.09
C VAL A 117 -11.31 11.29 -8.00
N ARG A 118 -10.77 12.51 -8.19
CA ARG A 118 -11.32 13.51 -9.12
C ARG A 118 -11.35 13.03 -10.58
N TYR A 119 -10.45 12.11 -10.93
CA TYR A 119 -10.41 11.49 -12.26
C TYR A 119 -11.19 10.18 -12.31
N PHE A 120 -11.40 9.51 -11.17
CA PHE A 120 -11.97 8.18 -11.13
C PHE A 120 -13.49 8.19 -10.91
N GLU A 121 -13.98 9.23 -10.23
CA GLU A 121 -15.39 9.40 -9.91
C GLU A 121 -15.80 10.88 -10.06
N HIS A 122 -17.09 11.14 -10.18
CA HIS A 122 -17.64 12.51 -10.22
C HIS A 122 -17.65 13.15 -8.82
N ILE A 123 -16.47 13.60 -8.37
CA ILE A 123 -16.27 14.19 -7.06
C ILE A 123 -15.41 15.43 -7.19
N ASP A 124 -15.89 16.52 -6.61
CA ASP A 124 -15.09 17.75 -6.48
C ASP A 124 -14.10 17.57 -5.34
N VAL A 125 -12.82 17.49 -5.68
CA VAL A 125 -11.71 17.53 -4.72
C VAL A 125 -11.17 18.95 -4.69
N LYS A 126 -10.97 19.49 -3.48
CA LYS A 126 -10.37 20.81 -3.31
C LYS A 126 -9.00 20.86 -3.99
N ASP A 127 -8.80 21.88 -4.80
CA ASP A 127 -7.53 22.09 -5.45
C ASP A 127 -6.64 22.98 -4.56
N GLU A 128 -5.44 22.48 -4.27
CA GLU A 128 -4.44 23.19 -3.48
C GLU A 128 -3.22 23.56 -4.36
N THR A 129 -3.47 23.91 -5.63
CA THR A 129 -2.44 24.43 -6.51
C THR A 129 -1.75 25.63 -5.85
N GLN A 130 -0.43 25.71 -5.96
CA GLN A 130 0.41 26.75 -5.36
C GLN A 130 0.52 26.69 -3.83
N THR A 131 0.05 25.61 -3.20
CA THR A 131 0.31 25.36 -1.79
C THR A 131 1.53 24.46 -1.60
N GLU A 132 1.95 24.32 -0.36
CA GLU A 132 3.05 23.44 0.06
C GLU A 132 2.82 21.97 -0.30
N ASN A 133 1.58 21.56 -0.58
CA ASN A 133 1.17 20.19 -0.93
C ASN A 133 0.93 19.97 -2.44
N ASP A 134 1.52 20.79 -3.27
CA ASP A 134 1.40 20.63 -4.73
C ASP A 134 2.36 19.57 -5.26
N ALA A 135 2.00 18.30 -4.99
CA ALA A 135 2.64 17.12 -5.55
C ALA A 135 1.73 16.51 -6.63
N PRO A 136 2.26 15.76 -7.60
CA PRO A 136 1.44 15.05 -8.57
C PRO A 136 0.37 14.18 -7.89
N ASP A 137 -0.82 14.10 -8.50
CA ASP A 137 -1.90 13.25 -8.02
C ASP A 137 -1.52 11.75 -8.10
N LEU A 138 -0.71 11.39 -9.09
CA LEU A 138 0.01 10.13 -9.12
C LEU A 138 1.40 10.31 -9.75
N LEU A 139 2.35 9.48 -9.31
CA LEU A 139 3.70 9.44 -9.86
C LEU A 139 4.27 8.03 -9.68
N TYR A 140 4.63 7.39 -10.79
CA TYR A 140 5.33 6.11 -10.83
C TYR A 140 6.60 6.24 -11.65
N ILE A 141 7.69 5.68 -11.15
CA ILE A 141 9.03 5.79 -11.71
C ILE A 141 9.52 4.40 -12.12
N LEU A 142 10.10 4.30 -13.31
CA LEU A 142 10.89 3.16 -13.77
C LEU A 142 12.36 3.42 -13.42
N TYR A 143 12.99 2.45 -12.78
CA TYR A 143 14.38 2.52 -12.38
C TYR A 143 15.26 1.62 -13.23
N LYS A 144 16.56 1.95 -13.32
CA LYS A 144 17.56 1.12 -13.99
C LYS A 144 18.00 -0.04 -13.10
N ASP A 145 18.24 0.22 -11.80
CA ASP A 145 18.81 -0.76 -10.89
C ASP A 145 17.81 -1.16 -9.80
N TYR A 146 17.81 -2.45 -9.49
CA TYR A 146 17.03 -3.04 -8.41
C TYR A 146 17.92 -3.89 -7.52
N ILE A 147 17.88 -3.65 -6.22
CA ILE A 147 18.53 -4.44 -5.18
C ILE A 147 17.41 -5.15 -4.42
N ILE A 148 17.33 -6.46 -4.54
CA ILE A 148 16.21 -7.26 -4.05
C ILE A 148 16.68 -8.18 -2.96
N PHE A 149 16.15 -8.01 -1.75
CA PHE A 149 16.40 -8.87 -0.61
C PHE A 149 15.35 -9.99 -0.56
N ASP A 150 15.78 -11.22 -0.62
CA ASP A 150 14.99 -12.40 -0.27
C ASP A 150 15.31 -12.77 1.18
N HIS A 151 14.44 -12.32 2.10
CA HIS A 151 14.68 -12.52 3.54
C HIS A 151 14.57 -13.99 3.97
N PHE A 152 13.87 -14.81 3.20
CA PHE A 152 13.74 -16.24 3.49
C PHE A 152 15.03 -17.00 3.13
N LYS A 153 15.67 -16.63 2.01
CA LYS A 153 16.90 -17.28 1.54
C LYS A 153 18.16 -16.62 2.03
N ASN A 154 18.08 -15.44 2.67
CA ASN A 154 19.22 -14.58 2.97
C ASN A 154 20.08 -14.28 1.73
N GLU A 155 19.40 -14.01 0.60
CA GLU A 155 20.03 -13.73 -0.69
C GLU A 155 19.68 -12.29 -1.10
N VAL A 156 20.62 -11.61 -1.72
CA VAL A 156 20.39 -10.33 -2.38
C VAL A 156 20.65 -10.51 -3.88
N THR A 157 19.64 -10.16 -4.69
CA THR A 157 19.78 -10.13 -6.15
C THR A 157 19.92 -8.68 -6.60
N LEU A 158 21.00 -8.40 -7.31
CA LEU A 158 21.24 -7.14 -8.01
C LEU A 158 20.77 -7.30 -9.44
N ILE A 159 19.95 -6.38 -9.94
CA ILE A 159 19.44 -6.40 -11.32
C ILE A 159 19.68 -5.03 -11.93
N GLU A 160 20.13 -5.02 -13.18
CA GLU A 160 20.31 -3.81 -13.96
C GLU A 160 19.58 -3.97 -15.30
N LEU A 161 18.84 -2.93 -15.70
CA LEU A 161 18.20 -2.82 -17.02
C LEU A 161 19.18 -2.16 -17.99
N LEU A 162 19.57 -2.88 -19.04
CA LEU A 162 20.56 -2.47 -20.02
C LEU A 162 19.94 -2.36 -21.41
N GLN A 163 20.29 -1.31 -22.14
CA GLN A 163 20.02 -1.21 -23.57
C GLN A 163 21.05 -2.01 -24.37
N GLU A 164 20.76 -2.27 -25.64
CA GLU A 164 21.69 -2.98 -26.52
C GLU A 164 23.03 -2.24 -26.63
N GLY A 165 24.13 -2.94 -26.31
CA GLY A 165 25.48 -2.42 -26.34
C GLY A 165 25.92 -1.70 -25.05
N GLU A 166 25.09 -1.61 -24.03
CA GLU A 166 25.53 -1.18 -22.68
C GLU A 166 26.20 -2.34 -21.96
N GLU A 167 27.28 -2.03 -21.24
CA GLU A 167 27.93 -2.95 -20.28
C GLU A 167 27.28 -2.79 -18.91
N ASP A 168 27.17 -3.89 -18.16
CA ASP A 168 26.65 -3.83 -16.79
C ASP A 168 27.68 -3.25 -15.81
N ASP A 169 27.18 -2.64 -14.71
CA ASP A 169 27.97 -2.11 -13.62
C ASP A 169 27.66 -2.83 -12.29
N LEU A 170 27.28 -4.11 -12.39
CA LEU A 170 26.88 -4.93 -11.23
C LEU A 170 27.99 -5.09 -10.20
N ASP A 171 29.27 -5.04 -10.60
CA ASP A 171 30.41 -5.09 -9.68
C ASP A 171 30.50 -3.81 -8.83
N GLN A 172 30.24 -2.64 -9.44
CA GLN A 172 30.18 -1.37 -8.70
C GLN A 172 28.95 -1.33 -7.78
N LEU A 173 27.80 -1.81 -8.27
CA LEU A 173 26.59 -1.89 -7.44
C LEU A 173 26.80 -2.83 -6.24
N GLU A 174 27.47 -3.97 -6.43
CA GLU A 174 27.85 -4.86 -5.32
C GLU A 174 28.80 -4.18 -4.33
N HIS A 175 29.79 -3.43 -4.84
CA HIS A 175 30.69 -2.65 -3.99
C HIS A 175 29.90 -1.63 -3.15
N ASP A 176 28.97 -0.91 -3.75
CA ASP A 176 28.13 0.08 -3.07
C ASP A 176 27.23 -0.56 -2.00
N VAL A 177 26.67 -1.72 -2.28
CA VAL A 177 25.89 -2.52 -1.32
C VAL A 177 26.73 -2.96 -0.12
N ASN A 178 27.95 -3.45 -0.37
CA ASN A 178 28.76 -4.10 0.68
C ASN A 178 29.69 -3.14 1.43
N SER A 179 30.24 -2.14 0.75
CA SER A 179 31.44 -1.44 1.23
C SER A 179 31.37 0.08 1.22
N ARG A 180 30.36 0.69 0.56
CA ARG A 180 30.27 2.15 0.48
C ARG A 180 30.10 2.76 1.87
N PRO A 181 30.91 3.76 2.26
CA PRO A 181 30.70 4.48 3.50
C PRO A 181 29.43 5.34 3.43
N TYR A 182 28.73 5.51 4.55
CA TYR A 182 27.54 6.35 4.64
C TYR A 182 27.64 7.34 5.81
N GLN A 183 26.95 8.47 5.65
CA GLN A 183 26.82 9.47 6.70
C GLN A 183 25.50 9.25 7.45
N GLN A 184 25.52 9.51 8.75
CA GLN A 184 24.30 9.61 9.55
C GLN A 184 24.10 11.07 9.93
N TYR A 185 22.95 11.60 9.52
CA TYR A 185 22.59 12.98 9.81
C TYR A 185 21.67 13.02 11.03
N SER A 186 21.65 14.16 11.73
CA SER A 186 20.73 14.38 12.84
C SER A 186 19.32 14.64 12.33
N PHE A 187 18.34 14.42 13.20
CA PHE A 187 16.96 14.85 13.01
C PHE A 187 16.51 15.61 14.27
N ARG A 188 15.85 16.74 14.10
CA ARG A 188 15.30 17.52 15.20
C ARG A 188 13.96 18.14 14.80
N PRO A 189 12.87 17.92 15.54
CA PRO A 189 11.64 18.69 15.36
C PRO A 189 11.86 20.14 15.79
N VAL A 190 11.23 21.08 15.10
CA VAL A 190 11.32 22.53 15.34
C VAL A 190 9.92 23.08 15.61
N GLY A 191 9.76 23.82 16.70
CA GLY A 191 8.47 24.39 17.09
C GLY A 191 7.42 23.33 17.49
N ASP A 192 6.18 23.78 17.60
CA ASP A 192 5.07 22.96 18.01
C ASP A 192 4.42 22.23 16.80
N CYS A 193 3.92 21.03 17.06
CA CYS A 193 3.09 20.32 16.11
C CYS A 193 1.72 20.99 16.00
N THR A 194 1.34 21.42 14.82
CA THR A 194 0.07 22.09 14.56
C THR A 194 -0.92 21.20 13.84
N SER A 195 -2.21 21.46 14.01
CA SER A 195 -3.30 20.76 13.34
C SER A 195 -4.06 21.71 12.42
N THR A 196 -4.54 21.22 11.29
CA THR A 196 -5.42 21.96 10.39
C THR A 196 -6.84 22.16 10.90
N LEU A 197 -7.23 21.39 11.90
CA LEU A 197 -8.50 21.48 12.62
C LEU A 197 -8.23 21.43 14.13
N THR A 198 -8.92 22.27 14.88
CA THR A 198 -8.98 22.16 16.35
C THR A 198 -9.77 20.89 16.75
N ASP A 199 -9.66 20.48 18.00
CA ASP A 199 -10.45 19.36 18.54
C ASP A 199 -11.95 19.63 18.43
N ASP A 200 -12.39 20.87 18.68
CA ASP A 200 -13.80 21.25 18.61
C ASP A 200 -14.36 21.22 17.18
N GLU A 201 -13.58 21.71 16.20
CA GLU A 201 -13.95 21.60 14.78
C GLU A 201 -14.03 20.15 14.34
N HIS A 202 -13.11 19.30 14.79
CA HIS A 202 -13.17 17.88 14.47
C HIS A 202 -14.35 17.18 15.13
N ARG A 203 -14.67 17.50 16.41
CA ARG A 203 -15.90 17.03 17.07
C ARG A 203 -17.15 17.40 16.29
N GLU A 204 -17.21 18.63 15.79
CA GLU A 204 -18.34 19.06 14.97
C GLU A 204 -18.42 18.26 13.66
N ASN A 205 -17.30 17.99 13.00
CA ASN A 205 -17.27 17.12 11.81
C ASN A 205 -17.75 15.69 12.14
N ILE A 206 -17.35 15.14 13.30
CA ILE A 206 -17.85 13.84 13.75
C ILE A 206 -19.36 13.87 13.95
N ARG A 207 -19.92 14.91 14.61
CA ARG A 207 -21.37 15.06 14.78
C ARG A 207 -22.11 15.10 13.46
N ARG A 208 -21.58 15.85 12.47
CA ARG A 208 -22.13 15.90 11.12
C ARG A 208 -22.10 14.54 10.44
N GLY A 209 -20.99 13.80 10.58
CA GLY A 209 -20.86 12.42 10.08
C GLY A 209 -21.94 11.50 10.67
N ILE A 210 -22.15 11.54 12.00
CA ILE A 210 -23.21 10.79 12.69
C ILE A 210 -24.59 11.15 12.12
N GLN A 211 -24.87 12.44 11.90
CA GLN A 211 -26.15 12.89 11.35
C GLN A 211 -26.38 12.37 9.92
N HIS A 212 -25.33 12.27 9.08
CA HIS A 212 -25.44 11.66 7.76
C HIS A 212 -25.72 10.16 7.84
N CYS A 213 -25.10 9.46 8.79
CA CYS A 213 -25.41 8.05 9.05
C CYS A 213 -26.86 7.84 9.54
N LEU A 214 -27.34 8.68 10.46
CA LEU A 214 -28.71 8.60 10.95
C LEU A 214 -29.77 8.91 9.88
N ARG A 215 -29.47 9.79 8.93
CA ARG A 215 -30.35 10.10 7.80
C ARG A 215 -30.34 9.04 6.69
N GLY A 216 -29.38 8.12 6.74
CA GLY A 216 -29.20 7.11 5.70
C GLY A 216 -28.46 7.59 4.46
N ASP A 217 -27.76 8.73 4.52
CA ASP A 217 -26.92 9.22 3.43
C ASP A 217 -25.71 8.30 3.22
N VAL A 218 -25.16 7.79 4.30
CA VAL A 218 -24.05 6.81 4.35
C VAL A 218 -24.25 5.83 5.50
N PHE A 219 -23.69 4.64 5.40
CA PHE A 219 -23.60 3.69 6.51
C PHE A 219 -22.41 4.01 7.40
N GLN A 220 -21.32 4.46 6.78
CA GLN A 220 -20.06 4.86 7.42
C GLN A 220 -19.41 5.98 6.60
N ILE A 221 -18.73 6.88 7.30
CA ILE A 221 -17.85 7.89 6.72
C ILE A 221 -16.56 7.97 7.54
N VAL A 222 -15.41 8.09 6.86
CA VAL A 222 -14.12 8.28 7.51
C VAL A 222 -13.72 9.74 7.41
N LEU A 223 -13.68 10.45 8.55
CA LEU A 223 -13.22 11.84 8.62
C LEU A 223 -11.86 11.91 9.29
N SER A 224 -10.99 12.78 8.78
CA SER A 224 -9.58 12.83 9.17
C SER A 224 -9.11 14.23 9.54
N ARG A 225 -7.96 14.28 10.22
CA ARG A 225 -7.23 15.51 10.57
C ARG A 225 -5.79 15.41 10.11
N ARG A 226 -5.26 16.51 9.56
CA ARG A 226 -3.87 16.66 9.19
C ARG A 226 -3.12 17.43 10.25
N PHE A 227 -1.89 16.99 10.48
CA PHE A 227 -0.91 17.62 11.36
C PHE A 227 0.34 17.99 10.58
N LYS A 228 1.01 19.05 11.04
CA LYS A 228 2.23 19.57 10.48
C LYS A 228 3.28 19.73 11.57
N GLN A 229 4.53 19.40 11.24
CA GLN A 229 5.69 19.57 12.13
C GLN A 229 6.88 20.01 11.32
N GLN A 230 7.42 21.19 11.66
CA GLN A 230 8.70 21.63 11.10
C GLN A 230 9.85 20.79 11.68
N PHE A 231 10.89 20.57 10.88
CA PHE A 231 12.06 19.82 11.32
C PHE A 231 13.34 20.31 10.65
N GLU A 232 14.47 19.95 11.23
CA GLU A 232 15.80 20.11 10.66
C GLU A 232 16.47 18.74 10.57
N GLY A 233 17.29 18.54 9.51
CA GLY A 233 18.08 17.34 9.33
C GLY A 233 17.43 16.30 8.43
N ASP A 234 17.56 15.02 8.82
CA ASP A 234 17.30 13.87 7.97
C ASP A 234 16.02 13.13 8.34
N ASP A 235 15.02 13.20 7.49
CA ASP A 235 13.73 12.52 7.65
C ASP A 235 13.82 10.98 7.49
N PHE A 236 14.88 10.44 6.90
CA PHE A 236 15.11 9.00 6.90
C PHE A 236 15.35 8.45 8.33
N LYS A 237 15.87 9.27 9.22
CA LYS A 237 15.99 8.92 10.63
C LYS A 237 14.60 8.75 11.28
N LEU A 238 13.64 9.58 10.88
CA LEU A 238 12.24 9.45 11.29
C LEU A 238 11.61 8.17 10.73
N TYR A 239 11.87 7.82 9.47
CA TYR A 239 11.44 6.55 8.91
C TYR A 239 11.95 5.36 9.72
N ARG A 240 13.23 5.35 10.10
CA ARG A 240 13.83 4.30 10.94
C ARG A 240 13.17 4.22 12.31
N ALA A 241 12.86 5.36 12.94
CA ALA A 241 12.12 5.40 14.19
C ALA A 241 10.71 4.82 14.04
N LEU A 242 9.97 5.22 13.00
CA LEU A 242 8.62 4.70 12.73
C LEU A 242 8.65 3.18 12.50
N ARG A 243 9.59 2.69 11.69
CA ARG A 243 9.81 1.27 11.42
C ARG A 243 10.01 0.45 12.69
N SER A 244 10.73 1.02 13.68
CA SER A 244 11.04 0.31 14.94
C SER A 244 9.84 0.16 15.88
N ILE A 245 8.92 1.10 15.86
CA ILE A 245 7.76 1.12 16.78
C ILE A 245 6.47 0.63 16.15
N ASN A 246 6.41 0.61 14.85
CA ASN A 246 5.23 0.21 14.09
C ASN A 246 5.62 -0.65 12.88
N PRO A 247 6.22 -1.83 13.07
CA PRO A 247 6.50 -2.73 11.97
C PRO A 247 5.18 -3.21 11.35
N SER A 248 5.06 -3.09 10.04
CA SER A 248 3.87 -3.44 9.27
C SER A 248 4.29 -4.14 7.96
N PRO A 249 3.41 -4.90 7.30
CA PRO A 249 3.75 -5.60 6.06
C PRO A 249 4.34 -4.71 4.97
N TYR A 250 3.92 -3.44 4.92
CA TYR A 250 4.42 -2.48 3.94
C TYR A 250 5.14 -1.33 4.63
N LEU A 251 6.45 -1.35 4.56
CA LEU A 251 7.33 -0.27 4.98
C LEU A 251 7.92 0.38 3.74
N PHE A 252 7.89 1.69 3.63
CA PHE A 252 8.34 2.37 2.43
C PHE A 252 8.95 3.73 2.72
N TYR A 253 9.95 4.07 1.90
CA TYR A 253 10.55 5.39 1.84
C TYR A 253 10.83 5.71 0.38
N LEU A 254 10.06 6.62 -0.20
CA LEU A 254 10.15 7.04 -1.59
C LEU A 254 10.68 8.47 -1.64
N ASP A 255 11.84 8.65 -2.25
CA ASP A 255 12.43 9.96 -2.50
C ASP A 255 12.15 10.40 -3.95
N PHE A 256 11.42 11.46 -4.12
CA PHE A 256 11.10 12.06 -5.42
C PHE A 256 11.94 13.32 -5.71
N GLY A 257 13.00 13.56 -4.95
CA GLY A 257 13.89 14.71 -5.05
C GLY A 257 13.32 15.96 -4.34
N GLY A 258 12.18 16.47 -4.78
CA GLY A 258 11.54 17.65 -4.19
C GLY A 258 10.70 17.38 -2.95
N PHE A 259 10.31 16.16 -2.72
CA PHE A 259 9.53 15.68 -1.58
C PHE A 259 9.73 14.20 -1.35
N ARG A 260 9.32 13.71 -0.19
CA ARG A 260 9.39 12.29 0.17
C ARG A 260 8.08 11.82 0.75
N ILE A 261 7.76 10.55 0.50
CA ILE A 261 6.62 9.86 1.13
C ILE A 261 7.17 8.61 1.80
N PHE A 262 6.96 8.49 3.11
CA PHE A 262 7.44 7.33 3.84
C PHE A 262 6.49 6.94 4.97
N GLY A 263 6.39 5.65 5.22
CA GLY A 263 5.40 5.16 6.16
C GLY A 263 5.52 3.68 6.49
N SER A 264 4.53 3.23 7.25
CA SER A 264 4.36 1.86 7.70
C SER A 264 2.90 1.46 7.61
N SER A 265 2.48 0.91 6.48
CA SER A 265 1.09 0.53 6.23
C SER A 265 0.82 -0.94 6.55
N PRO A 266 -0.24 -1.24 7.32
CA PRO A 266 -0.63 -2.61 7.58
C PRO A 266 -1.53 -3.22 6.49
N GLU A 267 -2.06 -2.41 5.55
CA GLU A 267 -3.23 -2.77 4.77
C GLU A 267 -2.96 -2.75 3.26
N THR A 268 -3.22 -3.88 2.61
CA THR A 268 -3.24 -4.00 1.15
C THR A 268 -4.53 -3.36 0.62
N HIS A 269 -4.38 -2.40 -0.31
CA HIS A 269 -5.54 -1.89 -1.04
C HIS A 269 -5.96 -2.85 -2.15
N CYS A 270 -5.04 -3.14 -3.07
CA CYS A 270 -5.29 -4.02 -4.20
C CYS A 270 -3.99 -4.69 -4.63
N ARG A 271 -4.03 -6.01 -4.82
CA ARG A 271 -2.94 -6.79 -5.39
C ARG A 271 -3.48 -7.58 -6.58
N ILE A 272 -2.76 -7.54 -7.70
CA ILE A 272 -3.03 -8.34 -8.89
C ILE A 272 -1.77 -9.12 -9.21
N GLU A 273 -1.90 -10.42 -9.45
CA GLU A 273 -0.78 -11.29 -9.77
C GLU A 273 -1.19 -12.40 -10.75
N PRO A 274 -0.26 -12.97 -11.51
CA PRO A 274 -0.53 -14.13 -12.34
C PRO A 274 -1.07 -15.29 -11.49
N ALA A 275 -2.16 -15.90 -11.93
CA ALA A 275 -2.70 -17.09 -11.28
C ALA A 275 -1.67 -18.22 -11.38
N SER A 276 -1.25 -18.78 -10.24
CA SER A 276 -0.35 -19.92 -10.21
C SER A 276 -1.03 -21.11 -10.88
N SER A 277 -0.44 -21.64 -11.94
CA SER A 277 -0.89 -22.87 -12.56
C SER A 277 -0.71 -24.02 -11.56
N GLY A 278 -1.80 -24.42 -10.88
CA GLY A 278 -1.90 -25.66 -10.12
C GLY A 278 -1.47 -25.58 -8.65
N SER A 279 -2.24 -24.85 -7.86
CA SER A 279 -2.47 -25.23 -6.45
C SER A 279 -3.95 -25.02 -6.15
N PRO A 280 -4.67 -26.06 -5.69
CA PRO A 280 -5.92 -25.83 -5.00
C PRO A 280 -5.56 -24.98 -3.77
N ALA A 281 -6.31 -23.91 -3.58
CA ALA A 281 -6.26 -22.98 -2.45
C ALA A 281 -5.26 -23.38 -1.35
N ASP A 282 -4.04 -22.86 -1.37
CA ASP A 282 -3.16 -22.88 -0.21
C ASP A 282 -3.70 -21.86 0.82
N SER A 283 -4.89 -22.16 1.28
CA SER A 283 -5.48 -21.64 2.49
C SER A 283 -5.28 -22.68 3.59
N THR A 284 -4.02 -22.96 3.92
CA THR A 284 -3.74 -23.52 5.22
C THR A 284 -3.74 -22.35 6.19
N PRO A 285 -4.69 -22.24 7.11
CA PRO A 285 -4.55 -21.31 8.21
C PRO A 285 -3.26 -21.71 8.92
N LEU A 286 -2.34 -20.77 9.09
CA LEU A 286 -1.15 -20.99 9.89
C LEU A 286 -1.58 -21.52 11.25
N ALA A 287 -1.32 -22.81 11.46
CA ALA A 287 -1.54 -23.46 12.72
C ALA A 287 -0.75 -22.71 13.79
N SER A 288 -1.47 -22.15 14.76
CA SER A 288 -0.89 -21.67 16.00
C SER A 288 -0.05 -22.80 16.61
N SER A 289 1.26 -22.64 16.60
CA SER A 289 2.17 -23.52 17.31
C SER A 289 1.87 -23.49 18.81
N GLY A 290 1.33 -24.59 19.33
CA GLY A 290 1.39 -24.90 20.73
C GLY A 290 0.08 -25.26 21.41
N SER A 291 -0.29 -26.55 21.39
CA SER A 291 -0.70 -27.30 22.58
C SER A 291 -1.03 -28.76 22.24
N PRO A 292 -0.76 -29.71 23.13
CA PRO A 292 -0.82 -31.12 22.80
C PRO A 292 -2.23 -31.71 22.88
N ALA A 293 -2.35 -32.83 22.16
CA ALA A 293 -3.48 -33.72 21.97
C ALA A 293 -4.41 -33.92 23.16
N ASP A 294 -5.70 -33.96 22.85
CA ASP A 294 -6.56 -35.10 23.27
C ASP A 294 -7.90 -35.09 22.53
N SER A 295 -8.33 -36.34 22.20
CA SER A 295 -9.63 -36.79 21.75
C SER A 295 -9.92 -36.91 20.24
N ALA A 296 -10.03 -38.15 19.84
CA ALA A 296 -10.35 -38.68 18.53
C ALA A 296 -11.76 -38.31 18.01
N PRO A 297 -11.96 -38.31 16.68
CA PRO A 297 -13.26 -38.04 16.08
C PRO A 297 -14.04 -39.31 15.84
N LEU A 298 -15.34 -39.22 16.10
CA LEU A 298 -16.33 -40.22 15.66
C LEU A 298 -16.63 -40.04 14.17
N ALA A 299 -16.51 -41.13 13.44
CA ALA A 299 -16.87 -41.25 12.04
C ALA A 299 -18.39 -41.22 11.84
N SER A 300 -18.88 -40.44 10.87
CA SER A 300 -20.19 -40.63 10.27
C SER A 300 -20.06 -40.78 8.75
N SER A 301 -20.54 -41.93 8.30
CA SER A 301 -20.64 -42.39 6.91
C SER A 301 -21.76 -41.63 6.16
N GLY A 302 -21.51 -41.21 4.94
CA GLY A 302 -22.53 -40.76 4.00
C GLY A 302 -22.01 -40.79 2.57
N SER A 303 -22.67 -41.63 1.76
CA SER A 303 -22.35 -42.04 0.40
C SER A 303 -22.42 -40.95 -0.67
N PRO A 304 -21.88 -41.23 -1.86
CA PRO A 304 -21.57 -40.23 -2.90
C PRO A 304 -22.73 -39.98 -3.85
N ALA A 305 -22.82 -38.79 -4.38
CA ALA A 305 -23.58 -38.48 -5.58
C ALA A 305 -22.65 -37.88 -6.63
N ASP A 306 -22.49 -38.59 -7.72
CA ASP A 306 -21.85 -38.22 -8.95
C ASP A 306 -22.47 -36.97 -9.56
N SER A 307 -21.65 -35.96 -9.84
CA SER A 307 -21.86 -35.06 -10.96
C SER A 307 -20.50 -34.49 -11.38
N ALA A 308 -19.98 -34.98 -12.50
CA ALA A 308 -18.80 -34.44 -13.15
C ALA A 308 -19.05 -33.01 -13.60
N PRO A 309 -18.13 -32.08 -13.38
CA PRO A 309 -18.20 -30.74 -13.97
C PRO A 309 -17.83 -30.82 -15.46
N LEU A 310 -18.65 -30.21 -16.28
CA LEU A 310 -18.36 -29.94 -17.69
C LEU A 310 -17.03 -29.16 -17.81
N ALA A 311 -16.14 -29.71 -18.62
CA ALA A 311 -14.87 -29.07 -18.97
C ALA A 311 -15.16 -27.70 -19.60
N SER A 312 -14.72 -26.64 -18.95
CA SER A 312 -14.67 -25.31 -19.53
C SER A 312 -13.64 -25.29 -20.67
N SER A 313 -14.07 -24.80 -21.81
CA SER A 313 -13.27 -24.60 -23.00
C SER A 313 -11.99 -23.83 -22.65
N GLY A 314 -10.83 -24.47 -22.92
CA GLY A 314 -9.52 -23.88 -22.66
C GLY A 314 -9.33 -22.56 -23.40
N SER A 315 -8.88 -21.55 -22.68
CA SER A 315 -8.36 -20.30 -23.26
C SER A 315 -7.17 -20.62 -24.18
N PRO A 316 -6.96 -19.81 -25.24
CA PRO A 316 -5.80 -20.00 -26.12
C PRO A 316 -4.52 -19.83 -25.29
N ALA A 317 -3.59 -20.76 -25.45
CA ALA A 317 -2.31 -20.77 -24.78
C ALA A 317 -1.55 -19.47 -25.07
N GLY A 318 -1.31 -18.61 -24.07
CA GLY A 318 -0.43 -17.45 -24.23
C GLY A 318 -0.54 -16.34 -23.21
N VAL A 319 -1.70 -16.02 -22.65
CA VAL A 319 -1.83 -14.91 -21.69
C VAL A 319 -2.06 -15.49 -20.29
N PRO A 320 -1.22 -15.18 -19.29
CA PRO A 320 -1.44 -15.66 -17.94
C PRO A 320 -2.75 -15.07 -17.40
N THR A 321 -3.59 -15.91 -16.84
CA THR A 321 -4.78 -15.47 -16.09
C THR A 321 -4.32 -14.66 -14.89
N LEU A 322 -4.86 -13.45 -14.71
CA LEU A 322 -4.56 -12.59 -13.57
C LEU A 322 -5.63 -12.73 -12.50
N ARG A 323 -5.22 -12.64 -11.25
CA ARG A 323 -6.10 -12.67 -10.09
C ARG A 323 -5.91 -11.45 -9.20
N ALA A 324 -7.02 -10.81 -8.85
CA ALA A 324 -7.04 -9.65 -7.98
C ALA A 324 -7.43 -10.04 -6.55
N TYR A 325 -6.86 -9.32 -5.57
CA TYR A 325 -7.07 -9.51 -4.14
C TYR A 325 -7.24 -8.16 -3.44
N ILE A 326 -8.20 -8.11 -2.51
CA ILE A 326 -8.36 -7.03 -1.54
C ILE A 326 -8.41 -7.68 -0.15
N ASP A 327 -7.62 -7.16 0.79
CA ASP A 327 -7.54 -7.69 2.15
C ASP A 327 -8.12 -6.66 3.16
N PRO A 328 -9.46 -6.59 3.34
CA PRO A 328 -10.06 -5.66 4.30
C PRO A 328 -9.62 -5.98 5.71
N ILE A 329 -9.14 -4.95 6.41
CA ILE A 329 -8.81 -4.99 7.84
C ILE A 329 -9.85 -4.17 8.59
N ALA A 330 -10.56 -4.78 9.52
CA ALA A 330 -11.40 -4.08 10.48
C ALA A 330 -11.15 -4.61 11.89
N GLY A 331 -11.13 -3.70 12.82
CA GLY A 331 -10.82 -4.02 14.20
C GLY A 331 -9.33 -4.20 14.47
N THR A 332 -8.90 -3.56 15.54
CA THR A 332 -7.53 -3.62 16.00
C THR A 332 -7.51 -3.69 17.51
N THR A 333 -6.78 -4.64 18.07
CA THR A 333 -6.51 -4.66 19.50
C THR A 333 -5.02 -4.78 19.76
N LYS A 334 -4.62 -4.37 20.98
CA LYS A 334 -3.21 -4.38 21.38
C LYS A 334 -2.73 -5.81 21.58
N ARG A 335 -1.54 -6.11 21.05
CA ARG A 335 -0.76 -7.29 21.42
C ARG A 335 0.14 -6.95 22.62
N THR A 336 0.06 -7.73 23.67
CA THR A 336 0.77 -7.48 24.93
C THR A 336 2.07 -8.30 25.05
N GLY A 337 2.22 -9.33 24.22
CA GLY A 337 3.28 -10.34 24.33
C GLY A 337 3.01 -11.43 25.38
N ASN A 338 1.90 -11.30 26.12
CA ASN A 338 1.41 -12.35 27.01
C ASN A 338 0.40 -13.21 26.22
N PRO A 339 0.67 -14.50 25.96
CA PRO A 339 -0.19 -15.34 25.11
C PRO A 339 -1.64 -15.44 25.59
N GLU A 340 -1.88 -15.50 26.88
CA GLU A 340 -3.23 -15.60 27.44
C GLU A 340 -3.99 -14.29 27.28
N GLN A 341 -3.36 -13.14 27.58
CA GLN A 341 -3.98 -11.83 27.39
C GLN A 341 -4.22 -11.54 25.91
N ASP A 342 -3.29 -11.94 25.03
CA ASP A 342 -3.42 -11.74 23.59
C ASP A 342 -4.56 -12.60 23.03
N ARG A 343 -4.75 -13.82 23.53
CA ARG A 343 -5.89 -14.67 23.18
C ARG A 343 -7.23 -14.05 23.65
N GLN A 344 -7.28 -13.48 24.86
CA GLN A 344 -8.47 -12.79 25.36
C GLN A 344 -8.79 -11.55 24.55
N ASN A 345 -7.78 -10.75 24.19
CA ASN A 345 -7.93 -9.59 23.31
C ASN A 345 -8.45 -9.98 21.92
N ALA A 346 -7.92 -11.07 21.35
CA ALA A 346 -8.39 -11.61 20.09
C ALA A 346 -9.84 -12.09 20.14
N LEU A 347 -10.23 -12.80 21.20
CA LEU A 347 -11.61 -13.25 21.41
C LEU A 347 -12.57 -12.07 21.62
N TYR A 348 -12.15 -11.05 22.34
CA TYR A 348 -12.92 -9.82 22.49
C TYR A 348 -13.18 -9.18 21.12
N LEU A 349 -12.12 -8.96 20.34
CA LEU A 349 -12.23 -8.38 19.01
C LEU A 349 -13.14 -9.20 18.09
N LYS A 350 -13.00 -10.53 18.11
CA LYS A 350 -13.81 -11.45 17.30
C LYS A 350 -15.30 -11.37 17.63
N ASN A 351 -15.65 -11.05 18.86
CA ASN A 351 -17.03 -11.03 19.36
C ASN A 351 -17.61 -9.62 19.44
N ASP A 352 -16.83 -8.56 19.23
CA ASP A 352 -17.32 -7.18 19.27
C ASP A 352 -18.34 -6.92 18.16
N PRO A 353 -19.60 -6.53 18.50
CA PRO A 353 -20.65 -6.36 17.47
C PRO A 353 -20.38 -5.18 16.54
N LYS A 354 -19.73 -4.09 16.98
CA LYS A 354 -19.40 -2.93 16.17
C LYS A 354 -18.35 -3.31 15.13
N GLU A 355 -17.23 -3.86 15.58
CA GLU A 355 -16.13 -4.29 14.72
C GLU A 355 -16.58 -5.35 13.70
N ASN A 356 -17.44 -6.29 14.12
CA ASN A 356 -18.00 -7.29 13.24
C ASN A 356 -18.91 -6.72 12.16
N ALA A 357 -19.75 -5.74 12.50
CA ALA A 357 -20.65 -5.09 11.54
C ALA A 357 -19.85 -4.27 10.52
N GLU A 358 -18.84 -3.54 10.97
CA GLU A 358 -17.92 -2.80 10.10
C GLU A 358 -17.16 -3.75 9.16
N HIS A 359 -16.63 -4.85 9.69
CA HIS A 359 -15.89 -5.82 8.90
C HIS A 359 -16.74 -6.47 7.79
N VAL A 360 -17.98 -6.87 8.11
CA VAL A 360 -18.93 -7.41 7.10
C VAL A 360 -19.14 -6.41 5.97
N MET A 361 -19.37 -5.14 6.32
CA MET A 361 -19.58 -4.07 5.35
C MET A 361 -18.36 -3.88 4.44
N LEU A 362 -17.13 -3.89 4.99
CA LEU A 362 -15.90 -3.74 4.22
C LEU A 362 -15.63 -4.93 3.30
N VAL A 363 -15.92 -6.15 3.74
CA VAL A 363 -15.84 -7.35 2.89
C VAL A 363 -16.84 -7.29 1.74
N ASP A 364 -18.07 -6.84 1.99
CA ASP A 364 -19.08 -6.70 0.94
C ASP A 364 -18.71 -5.60 -0.05
N LEU A 365 -18.14 -4.50 0.43
CA LEU A 365 -17.62 -3.43 -0.43
C LEU A 365 -16.48 -3.94 -1.31
N ALA A 366 -15.52 -4.69 -0.77
CA ALA A 366 -14.43 -5.28 -1.54
C ALA A 366 -14.94 -6.28 -2.61
N ARG A 367 -15.96 -7.07 -2.28
CA ARG A 367 -16.62 -7.95 -3.26
C ARG A 367 -17.25 -7.16 -4.40
N ASN A 368 -17.97 -6.08 -4.06
CA ASN A 368 -18.60 -5.20 -5.03
C ASN A 368 -17.56 -4.51 -5.93
N ASP A 369 -16.47 -4.03 -5.35
CA ASP A 369 -15.38 -3.37 -6.09
C ASP A 369 -14.73 -4.33 -7.11
N LEU A 370 -14.39 -5.55 -6.70
CA LEU A 370 -13.79 -6.55 -7.61
C LEU A 370 -14.78 -7.02 -8.68
N SER A 371 -16.08 -7.10 -8.37
CA SER A 371 -17.11 -7.57 -9.32
C SER A 371 -17.29 -6.66 -10.55
N ARG A 372 -16.66 -5.48 -10.57
CA ARG A 372 -16.67 -4.58 -11.73
C ARG A 372 -15.83 -5.12 -12.89
N ASN A 373 -14.75 -5.85 -12.60
CA ASN A 373 -13.74 -6.27 -13.58
C ASN A 373 -13.30 -7.73 -13.40
N CYS A 374 -13.96 -8.47 -12.50
CA CYS A 374 -13.59 -9.84 -12.16
C CYS A 374 -14.82 -10.74 -12.10
N HIS A 375 -14.63 -12.00 -12.51
CA HIS A 375 -15.54 -13.09 -12.26
C HIS A 375 -15.03 -14.00 -11.11
N ASP A 376 -15.83 -14.97 -10.68
CA ASP A 376 -15.52 -15.89 -9.58
C ASP A 376 -15.08 -15.17 -8.29
N VAL A 377 -15.73 -14.02 -8.03
CA VAL A 377 -15.43 -13.23 -6.83
C VAL A 377 -15.88 -13.98 -5.59
N LYS A 378 -14.93 -14.26 -4.69
CA LYS A 378 -15.16 -15.03 -3.46
C LYS A 378 -14.39 -14.48 -2.28
N VAL A 379 -14.78 -14.92 -1.09
CA VAL A 379 -14.04 -14.68 0.15
C VAL A 379 -13.18 -15.92 0.42
N ASP A 380 -11.86 -15.78 0.28
CA ASP A 380 -10.92 -16.89 0.45
C ASP A 380 -10.80 -17.30 1.92
N PHE A 381 -10.69 -16.32 2.83
CA PHE A 381 -10.82 -16.51 4.27
C PHE A 381 -11.60 -15.35 4.90
N TYR A 382 -12.28 -15.61 5.98
CA TYR A 382 -13.22 -14.67 6.60
C TYR A 382 -12.98 -14.53 8.10
N LYS A 383 -12.71 -13.31 8.53
CA LYS A 383 -12.48 -12.95 9.95
C LYS A 383 -11.35 -13.75 10.59
N ASP A 384 -10.22 -13.83 9.90
CA ASP A 384 -9.02 -14.46 10.44
C ASP A 384 -8.30 -13.50 11.39
N MET A 385 -7.79 -14.04 12.50
CA MET A 385 -7.08 -13.26 13.51
C MET A 385 -5.60 -13.26 13.20
N GLN A 386 -5.08 -12.13 12.75
CA GLN A 386 -3.66 -12.00 12.44
C GLN A 386 -2.91 -11.29 13.57
N PHE A 387 -1.84 -11.95 14.05
CA PHE A 387 -1.03 -11.47 15.16
C PHE A 387 0.26 -10.84 14.64
N TYR A 388 0.34 -9.52 14.73
CA TYR A 388 1.57 -8.77 14.43
C TYR A 388 2.37 -8.50 15.70
N SER A 389 3.52 -7.84 15.59
CA SER A 389 4.41 -7.60 16.73
C SER A 389 3.76 -6.83 17.89
N HIS A 390 2.88 -5.89 17.60
CA HIS A 390 2.26 -4.98 18.61
C HIS A 390 0.73 -4.91 18.57
N VAL A 391 0.11 -5.47 17.52
CA VAL A 391 -1.33 -5.42 17.31
C VAL A 391 -1.86 -6.76 16.82
N ILE A 392 -3.15 -6.98 17.05
CA ILE A 392 -3.92 -8.10 16.52
C ILE A 392 -5.02 -7.49 15.66
N HIS A 393 -5.13 -7.95 14.41
CA HIS A 393 -6.13 -7.49 13.45
C HIS A 393 -7.12 -8.61 13.08
N LEU A 394 -8.33 -8.20 12.76
CA LEU A 394 -9.32 -9.05 12.11
C LEU A 394 -9.24 -8.80 10.60
N VAL A 395 -8.86 -9.80 9.83
CA VAL A 395 -8.59 -9.71 8.39
C VAL A 395 -9.46 -10.68 7.62
N SER A 396 -9.92 -10.28 6.45
CA SER A 396 -10.50 -11.18 5.45
C SER A 396 -9.81 -10.96 4.11
N ARG A 397 -9.92 -11.93 3.22
CA ARG A 397 -9.46 -11.80 1.83
C ARG A 397 -10.59 -12.00 0.87
N VAL A 398 -10.76 -11.05 -0.01
CA VAL A 398 -11.64 -11.15 -1.18
C VAL A 398 -10.77 -11.29 -2.41
N SER A 399 -11.07 -12.27 -3.26
CA SER A 399 -10.36 -12.47 -4.51
C SER A 399 -11.31 -12.64 -5.68
N GLY A 400 -10.82 -12.34 -6.89
CA GLY A 400 -11.54 -12.56 -8.13
C GLY A 400 -10.56 -12.77 -9.28
N THR A 401 -10.97 -13.47 -10.30
CA THR A 401 -10.21 -13.65 -11.54
C THR A 401 -10.56 -12.50 -12.48
N LEU A 402 -9.57 -11.80 -13.03
CA LEU A 402 -9.83 -10.73 -13.99
C LEU A 402 -10.59 -11.28 -15.21
N ASP A 403 -11.58 -10.51 -15.67
CA ASP A 403 -12.34 -10.84 -16.88
C ASP A 403 -11.42 -10.84 -18.11
N GLU A 404 -11.78 -11.59 -19.14
CA GLU A 404 -11.02 -11.64 -20.39
C GLU A 404 -10.93 -10.22 -21.00
N GLY A 405 -9.71 -9.76 -21.22
CA GLY A 405 -9.43 -8.42 -21.73
C GLY A 405 -9.54 -7.30 -20.70
N ALA A 406 -9.84 -7.59 -19.43
CA ALA A 406 -9.82 -6.60 -18.38
C ALA A 406 -8.40 -6.05 -18.18
N ASN A 407 -8.33 -4.74 -17.99
CA ASN A 407 -7.07 -4.04 -17.77
C ASN A 407 -6.74 -3.98 -16.27
N PRO A 408 -5.57 -4.51 -15.82
CA PRO A 408 -5.19 -4.50 -14.42
C PRO A 408 -5.15 -3.10 -13.78
N ILE A 409 -4.64 -2.11 -14.51
CA ILE A 409 -4.59 -0.72 -14.03
C ILE A 409 -6.00 -0.15 -13.86
N LYS A 410 -6.91 -0.43 -14.81
CA LYS A 410 -8.31 -0.02 -14.70
C LYS A 410 -9.01 -0.72 -13.54
N THR A 411 -8.71 -2.01 -13.33
CA THR A 411 -9.23 -2.76 -12.18
C THR A 411 -8.81 -2.11 -10.87
N PHE A 412 -7.53 -1.73 -10.73
CA PHE A 412 -7.06 -0.98 -9.57
C PHE A 412 -7.80 0.37 -9.40
N ILE A 413 -7.92 1.14 -10.47
CA ILE A 413 -8.62 2.44 -10.48
C ILE A 413 -10.07 2.28 -10.01
N ASP A 414 -10.78 1.25 -10.48
CA ASP A 414 -12.18 1.01 -10.16
C ASP A 414 -12.42 0.54 -8.71
N THR A 415 -11.38 0.03 -8.04
CA THR A 415 -11.44 -0.30 -6.60
C THR A 415 -11.08 0.89 -5.72
N PHE A 416 -10.46 1.94 -6.27
CA PHE A 416 -9.93 3.09 -5.53
C PHE A 416 -11.04 4.10 -5.14
N PRO A 417 -10.92 4.80 -3.99
CA PRO A 417 -10.01 4.52 -2.88
C PRO A 417 -10.54 3.39 -1.99
N ALA A 418 -9.72 2.93 -1.05
CA ALA A 418 -10.14 1.90 -0.09
C ALA A 418 -11.34 2.33 0.74
N GLY A 419 -12.28 1.40 0.96
CA GLY A 419 -13.47 1.65 1.77
C GLY A 419 -13.16 2.01 3.21
N THR A 420 -12.09 1.44 3.77
CA THR A 420 -11.56 1.72 5.11
C THR A 420 -11.11 3.18 5.30
N LEU A 421 -10.87 3.90 4.21
CA LEU A 421 -10.44 5.32 4.21
C LEU A 421 -11.51 6.27 3.65
N SER A 422 -12.60 5.77 3.10
CA SER A 422 -13.67 6.58 2.51
C SER A 422 -15.01 6.40 3.25
N GLY A 423 -15.62 5.26 3.12
CA GLY A 423 -16.92 4.91 3.69
C GLY A 423 -17.84 4.22 2.69
N ALA A 424 -19.07 4.01 3.09
CA ALA A 424 -20.07 3.32 2.30
C ALA A 424 -21.43 4.03 2.33
N PRO A 425 -22.12 4.29 1.20
CA PRO A 425 -21.66 4.14 -0.19
C PRO A 425 -20.47 5.06 -0.51
N LYS A 426 -19.50 4.53 -1.26
CA LYS A 426 -18.17 5.14 -1.46
C LYS A 426 -18.25 6.57 -2.03
N VAL A 427 -18.94 6.77 -3.14
CA VAL A 427 -19.06 8.08 -3.81
C VAL A 427 -19.68 9.13 -2.88
N ARG A 428 -20.76 8.77 -2.18
CA ARG A 428 -21.42 9.70 -1.25
C ARG A 428 -20.53 10.06 -0.06
N ALA A 429 -19.82 9.09 0.49
CA ALA A 429 -18.86 9.33 1.56
C ALA A 429 -17.75 10.30 1.11
N MET A 430 -17.19 10.12 -0.10
CA MET A 430 -16.14 10.99 -0.63
C MET A 430 -16.63 12.43 -0.88
N GLN A 431 -17.87 12.61 -1.36
CA GLN A 431 -18.47 13.95 -1.50
C GLN A 431 -18.55 14.67 -0.14
N LEU A 432 -18.96 13.96 0.91
CA LEU A 432 -19.05 14.52 2.25
C LEU A 432 -17.66 14.80 2.85
N ILE A 433 -16.68 13.93 2.62
CA ILE A 433 -15.28 14.13 3.00
C ILE A 433 -14.77 15.45 2.39
N SER A 434 -14.94 15.62 1.09
CA SER A 434 -14.53 16.85 0.39
C SER A 434 -15.24 18.09 0.93
N ALA A 435 -16.49 17.98 1.37
CA ALA A 435 -17.24 19.09 1.93
C ALA A 435 -16.76 19.49 3.34
N TYR A 436 -16.37 18.53 4.18
CA TYR A 436 -16.08 18.76 5.60
C TYR A 436 -14.62 18.89 5.94
N GLU A 437 -13.73 18.22 5.22
CA GLU A 437 -12.30 18.41 5.42
C GLU A 437 -11.85 19.74 4.79
N PRO A 438 -11.06 20.58 5.51
CA PRO A 438 -10.70 21.91 5.03
C PRO A 438 -9.72 21.88 3.84
N HIS A 439 -8.99 20.77 3.70
CA HIS A 439 -7.98 20.56 2.66
C HIS A 439 -8.23 19.25 1.91
N ASN A 440 -7.61 19.10 0.73
CA ASN A 440 -7.50 17.79 0.11
C ASN A 440 -6.62 16.85 0.96
N ARG A 441 -6.71 15.54 0.75
CA ARG A 441 -5.96 14.57 1.54
C ARG A 441 -4.52 14.35 1.08
N GLY A 442 -4.23 14.66 -0.18
CA GLY A 442 -2.94 14.34 -0.77
C GLY A 442 -2.65 12.84 -0.70
N ALA A 443 -1.48 12.47 -0.19
CA ALA A 443 -1.07 11.06 -0.08
C ALA A 443 -1.93 10.24 0.88
N TYR A 444 -2.44 10.83 1.97
CA TYR A 444 -3.22 10.10 2.97
C TYR A 444 -4.49 9.46 2.39
N GLY A 445 -4.65 8.16 2.59
CA GLY A 445 -5.78 7.39 2.06
C GLY A 445 -5.69 7.08 0.56
N GLY A 446 -4.57 7.43 -0.07
CA GLY A 446 -4.17 6.95 -1.38
C GLY A 446 -3.47 5.60 -1.31
N CYS A 447 -2.66 5.30 -2.30
CA CYS A 447 -1.90 4.06 -2.40
C CYS A 447 -0.42 4.30 -2.70
N VAL A 448 0.41 3.35 -2.28
CA VAL A 448 1.84 3.28 -2.57
C VAL A 448 2.19 1.85 -2.98
N GLY A 449 3.03 1.68 -3.99
CA GLY A 449 3.39 0.33 -4.39
C GLY A 449 4.06 0.25 -5.75
N SER A 450 3.91 -0.92 -6.39
CA SER A 450 4.52 -1.25 -7.66
C SER A 450 3.50 -1.65 -8.72
N ILE A 451 3.89 -1.50 -9.97
CA ILE A 451 3.18 -1.91 -11.18
C ILE A 451 4.17 -2.64 -12.07
N GLY A 452 3.93 -3.94 -12.33
CA GLY A 452 4.78 -4.78 -13.17
C GLY A 452 4.43 -4.70 -14.65
N PHE A 453 5.38 -5.06 -15.50
CA PHE A 453 5.19 -5.14 -16.95
C PHE A 453 4.34 -6.36 -17.38
N ASP A 454 4.17 -7.33 -16.52
CA ASP A 454 3.32 -8.52 -16.70
C ASP A 454 1.86 -8.31 -16.31
N GLY A 455 1.48 -7.08 -15.95
CA GLY A 455 0.15 -6.73 -15.45
C GLY A 455 -0.02 -6.97 -13.94
N SER A 456 1.00 -7.45 -13.26
CA SER A 456 0.99 -7.51 -11.79
C SER A 456 1.01 -6.12 -11.17
N LEU A 457 0.39 -5.97 -10.02
CA LEU A 457 0.49 -4.78 -9.18
C LEU A 457 0.32 -5.13 -7.71
N ASN A 458 0.97 -4.34 -6.86
CA ASN A 458 0.83 -4.45 -5.41
C ASN A 458 0.78 -3.05 -4.81
N GLN A 459 -0.40 -2.69 -4.28
CA GLN A 459 -0.69 -1.35 -3.79
C GLN A 459 -1.15 -1.42 -2.34
N ALA A 460 -0.38 -0.83 -1.44
CA ALA A 460 -0.74 -0.64 -0.04
C ALA A 460 -1.45 0.70 0.16
N ILE A 461 -2.34 0.78 1.15
CA ILE A 461 -3.01 2.03 1.51
C ILE A 461 -2.01 2.97 2.19
N THR A 462 -1.99 4.23 1.79
CA THR A 462 -1.09 5.24 2.39
C THR A 462 -1.69 5.75 3.70
N ILE A 463 -1.42 5.03 4.79
CA ILE A 463 -1.76 5.36 6.17
C ILE A 463 -0.52 5.22 7.06
N ARG A 464 -0.54 5.80 8.24
CA ARG A 464 0.64 5.84 9.14
C ARG A 464 1.88 6.35 8.40
N THR A 465 1.71 7.44 7.68
CA THR A 465 2.61 7.93 6.66
C THR A 465 2.92 9.39 6.90
N PHE A 466 4.16 9.76 6.62
CA PHE A 466 4.62 11.13 6.54
C PHE A 466 4.82 11.54 5.07
N VAL A 467 4.48 12.77 4.76
CA VAL A 467 4.95 13.49 3.58
C VAL A 467 5.93 14.53 4.07
N SER A 468 7.15 14.51 3.54
CA SER A 468 8.22 15.45 3.88
C SER A 468 8.52 16.34 2.69
N ARG A 469 8.42 17.66 2.89
CA ARG A 469 8.71 18.67 1.88
C ARG A 469 9.11 19.98 2.53
N ASN A 470 10.11 20.67 2.01
CA ASN A 470 10.54 21.97 2.48
C ASN A 470 10.79 22.04 4.01
N SER A 471 11.41 20.98 4.58
CA SER A 471 11.63 20.86 6.03
C SER A 471 10.35 20.85 6.88
N GLU A 472 9.23 20.48 6.29
CA GLU A 472 7.97 20.28 6.97
C GLU A 472 7.46 18.84 6.77
N LEU A 473 7.00 18.22 7.83
CA LEU A 473 6.34 16.92 7.85
C LEU A 473 4.84 17.12 7.89
N TRP A 474 4.13 16.40 7.03
CA TRP A 474 2.67 16.26 7.09
C TRP A 474 2.30 14.83 7.39
N PHE A 475 1.37 14.66 8.29
CA PHE A 475 0.83 13.36 8.64
C PHE A 475 -0.63 13.47 9.05
N GLN A 476 -1.39 12.40 8.83
CA GLN A 476 -2.84 12.44 8.94
C GLN A 476 -3.38 11.12 9.49
N ALA A 477 -4.48 11.21 10.23
CA ALA A 477 -5.26 10.05 10.65
C ALA A 477 -6.75 10.37 10.65
N GLY A 478 -7.56 9.35 10.48
CA GLY A 478 -9.02 9.43 10.50
C GLY A 478 -9.66 8.27 11.25
N GLY A 479 -10.91 8.45 11.61
CA GLY A 479 -11.78 7.47 12.28
C GLY A 479 -13.02 7.18 11.45
N GLY A 480 -13.50 5.93 11.51
CA GLY A 480 -14.75 5.50 10.89
C GLY A 480 -15.95 5.87 11.75
N ILE A 481 -16.82 6.74 11.23
CA ILE A 481 -17.99 7.26 11.92
C ILE A 481 -19.22 6.52 11.42
N VAL A 482 -20.00 5.98 12.34
CA VAL A 482 -21.28 5.30 12.11
C VAL A 482 -22.39 5.93 12.93
N ALA A 483 -23.66 5.56 12.71
CA ALA A 483 -24.81 6.11 13.41
C ALA A 483 -24.76 5.98 14.94
N LYS A 484 -24.02 5.00 15.46
CA LYS A 484 -23.88 4.74 16.91
C LYS A 484 -22.53 5.22 17.48
N SER A 485 -21.72 5.94 16.70
CA SER A 485 -20.44 6.48 17.17
C SER A 485 -20.63 7.48 18.30
N ASP A 486 -19.70 7.46 19.27
CA ASP A 486 -19.55 8.46 20.31
C ASP A 486 -18.49 9.48 19.91
N VAL A 487 -18.80 10.77 20.04
CA VAL A 487 -17.95 11.88 19.55
C VAL A 487 -16.58 11.90 20.21
N GLU A 488 -16.52 11.69 21.53
CA GLU A 488 -15.25 11.73 22.27
C GLU A 488 -14.42 10.47 22.01
N TYR A 489 -15.08 9.33 21.86
CA TYR A 489 -14.40 8.08 21.48
C TYR A 489 -13.75 8.18 20.11
N GLU A 490 -14.48 8.68 19.08
CA GLU A 490 -13.94 8.83 17.74
C GLU A 490 -12.80 9.87 17.67
N LEU A 491 -12.91 10.98 18.41
CA LEU A 491 -11.82 11.94 18.55
C LEU A 491 -10.57 11.28 19.15
N GLN A 492 -10.76 10.51 20.24
CA GLN A 492 -9.65 9.83 20.90
C GLN A 492 -9.02 8.75 20.03
N GLU A 493 -9.82 8.05 19.22
CA GLU A 493 -9.32 7.07 18.25
C GLU A 493 -8.38 7.70 17.24
N VAL A 494 -8.74 8.85 16.66
CA VAL A 494 -7.86 9.61 15.74
C VAL A 494 -6.58 10.02 16.47
N ASN A 495 -6.65 10.54 17.68
CA ASN A 495 -5.48 10.91 18.48
C ASN A 495 -4.57 9.71 18.79
N ASN A 496 -5.15 8.53 19.07
CA ASN A 496 -4.39 7.30 19.29
C ASN A 496 -3.66 6.84 18.03
N LYS A 497 -4.31 6.91 16.85
CA LYS A 497 -3.68 6.60 15.55
C LYS A 497 -2.52 7.53 15.24
N LEU A 498 -2.61 8.81 15.61
CA LEU A 498 -1.52 9.78 15.49
C LEU A 498 -0.41 9.56 16.52
N GLY A 499 -0.72 8.92 17.63
CA GLY A 499 0.22 8.68 18.73
C GLY A 499 1.49 7.96 18.28
N ALA A 500 1.37 6.97 17.41
CA ALA A 500 2.54 6.26 16.86
C ALA A 500 3.43 7.18 16.00
N LEU A 501 2.83 8.05 15.18
CA LEU A 501 3.58 9.00 14.35
C LEU A 501 4.28 10.06 15.20
N ARG A 502 3.60 10.62 16.20
CA ARG A 502 4.21 11.56 17.16
C ARG A 502 5.33 10.89 17.93
N LYS A 503 5.13 9.66 18.38
CA LYS A 503 6.18 8.89 19.07
C LYS A 503 7.40 8.63 18.20
N ALA A 504 7.20 8.40 16.91
CA ALA A 504 8.31 8.27 15.96
C ALA A 504 9.15 9.55 15.88
N ILE A 505 8.53 10.74 15.88
CA ILE A 505 9.23 12.04 15.89
C ILE A 505 10.10 12.17 17.16
N GLU A 506 9.56 11.85 18.35
CA GLU A 506 10.29 11.90 19.60
C GLU A 506 11.49 10.92 19.65
N ILE A 507 11.32 9.74 19.06
CA ILE A 507 12.38 8.72 19.00
C ILE A 507 13.46 9.12 17.99
N ALA A 508 13.07 9.64 16.84
CA ALA A 508 13.99 10.07 15.79
C ALA A 508 14.97 11.15 16.28
N GLU A 509 14.52 12.04 17.15
CA GLU A 509 15.39 13.04 17.78
C GLU A 509 16.49 12.43 18.66
N LYS A 510 16.22 11.26 19.25
CA LYS A 510 17.12 10.59 20.20
C LYS A 510 18.02 9.51 19.56
N LEU A 511 17.70 9.09 18.34
CA LEU A 511 18.52 8.16 17.58
C LEU A 511 19.81 8.82 17.09
#